data_02bc420a5056aa0f9c1b1dbd8165ec63
#
_entry.id   02bc420a5056aa0f9c1b1dbd8165ec63
#
_cell.length_a   1.000
_cell.length_b   1.000
_cell.length_c   1.000
_cell.angle_alpha   90.00
_cell.angle_beta   90.00
_cell.angle_gamma   90.00
#
_symmetry.space_group_name_H-M   'P 1'
#
loop_
_entity.id
_entity.type
_entity.pdbx_description
1 polymer ?
#
loop_
_entity_poly.entity_id
_entity_poly.type
_entity_poly.pdbx_seq_one_letter_code
_entity_poly.pdbx_strand_id
1 'polypeptide(L)'
;MRLNLREIIEIPGGSVPFRCELETERLDFPSIQAYKGKPQAEGRVYNEAGVLHMEGVLRAEMTCICDRCGTEFDSEKLTQLDATIVEKETEENPELFVLDGDENDLDEIRSTLFILDMETKFLCREDCKGLCSTCGKNLNLGPCGCRKQIDPRFAVLEQLLDKE
;
A
#
# COMPACT_ATOMS: atom_id res chain seq x y z
N MET A 1 -9.59 9.91 -13.88
CA MET A 1 -10.95 9.77 -14.48
C MET A 1 -11.93 10.51 -13.60
N ARG A 2 -12.65 11.48 -14.16
CA ARG A 2 -13.67 12.23 -13.43
C ARG A 2 -15.02 11.52 -13.56
N LEU A 3 -15.64 11.22 -12.44
CA LEU A 3 -16.97 10.64 -12.39
C LEU A 3 -17.98 11.76 -12.11
N ASN A 4 -19.02 11.82 -12.90
CA ASN A 4 -20.12 12.75 -12.63
C ASN A 4 -21.00 12.14 -11.53
N LEU A 5 -20.88 12.68 -10.33
CA LEU A 5 -21.64 12.22 -9.17
C LEU A 5 -22.99 12.98 -9.01
N ARG A 6 -23.25 13.96 -9.87
CA ARG A 6 -24.45 14.81 -9.81
C ARG A 6 -25.75 14.00 -9.77
N GLU A 7 -25.78 12.90 -10.53
CA GLU A 7 -26.98 12.06 -10.61
C GLU A 7 -27.30 11.32 -9.29
N ILE A 8 -26.30 11.11 -8.43
CA ILE A 8 -26.47 10.35 -7.18
C ILE A 8 -26.43 11.21 -5.93
N ILE A 9 -25.89 12.44 -5.98
CA ILE A 9 -25.79 13.34 -4.82
C ILE A 9 -27.17 13.60 -4.21
N GLU A 10 -28.18 13.87 -5.04
CA GLU A 10 -29.54 14.21 -4.62
C GLU A 10 -30.48 13.00 -4.50
N ILE A 11 -30.04 11.79 -4.93
CA ILE A 11 -30.88 10.58 -4.98
C ILE A 11 -30.40 9.58 -3.92
N PRO A 12 -31.08 9.49 -2.74
CA PRO A 12 -30.77 8.46 -1.78
C PRO A 12 -30.89 7.05 -2.39
N GLY A 13 -29.84 6.22 -2.21
CA GLY A 13 -29.76 4.91 -2.83
C GLY A 13 -29.26 4.90 -4.27
N GLY A 14 -28.96 6.07 -4.85
CA GLY A 14 -28.30 6.17 -6.16
C GLY A 14 -26.90 5.56 -6.11
N SER A 15 -26.47 4.92 -7.21
CA SER A 15 -25.16 4.28 -7.31
C SER A 15 -24.62 4.38 -8.73
N VAL A 16 -23.33 4.68 -8.85
CA VAL A 16 -22.59 4.74 -10.11
C VAL A 16 -21.38 3.81 -10.03
N PRO A 17 -21.29 2.79 -10.90
CA PRO A 17 -20.11 1.93 -10.97
C PRO A 17 -18.94 2.65 -11.62
N PHE A 18 -17.72 2.28 -11.23
CA PHE A 18 -16.51 2.72 -11.91
C PHE A 18 -15.59 1.54 -12.22
N ARG A 19 -14.85 1.68 -13.31
CA ARG A 19 -13.71 0.85 -13.65
C ARG A 19 -12.66 1.71 -14.35
N CYS A 20 -11.45 1.71 -13.82
CA CYS A 20 -10.39 2.59 -14.30
C CYS A 20 -9.00 2.07 -13.98
N GLU A 21 -8.03 2.69 -14.61
CA GLU A 21 -6.61 2.48 -14.36
C GLU A 21 -6.05 3.67 -13.58
N LEU A 22 -5.11 3.41 -12.68
CA LEU A 22 -4.36 4.46 -11.98
C LEU A 22 -3.06 4.75 -12.70
N GLU A 23 -2.69 6.03 -12.72
CA GLU A 23 -1.39 6.45 -13.20
C GLU A 23 -0.31 6.15 -12.15
N THR A 24 0.73 5.43 -12.56
CA THR A 24 1.80 4.96 -11.67
C THR A 24 2.81 6.03 -11.29
N GLU A 25 2.80 7.19 -11.99
CA GLU A 25 3.74 8.30 -11.77
C GLU A 25 3.69 8.88 -10.35
N ARG A 26 2.55 8.73 -9.67
CA ARG A 26 2.33 9.18 -8.28
C ARG A 26 2.51 8.07 -7.25
N LEU A 27 2.76 6.84 -7.70
CA LEU A 27 2.87 5.64 -6.88
C LEU A 27 4.34 5.19 -6.80
N ASP A 28 5.21 6.10 -6.34
CA ASP A 28 6.64 5.84 -6.22
C ASP A 28 6.99 5.28 -4.84
N PHE A 29 7.44 4.03 -4.82
CA PHE A 29 7.89 3.33 -3.62
C PHE A 29 9.30 2.80 -3.83
N PRO A 30 10.24 3.03 -2.91
CA PRO A 30 11.64 2.65 -3.08
C PRO A 30 11.88 1.17 -3.37
N SER A 31 11.02 0.29 -2.86
CA SER A 31 11.14 -1.16 -3.03
C SER A 31 10.37 -1.70 -4.25
N ILE A 32 9.62 -0.86 -4.98
CA ILE A 32 8.93 -1.22 -6.21
C ILE A 32 9.80 -0.79 -7.38
N GLN A 33 10.31 -1.75 -8.16
CA GLN A 33 11.07 -1.44 -9.37
C GLN A 33 10.19 -1.08 -10.56
N ALA A 34 9.10 -1.80 -10.71
CA ALA A 34 8.17 -1.59 -11.82
C ALA A 34 6.78 -2.13 -11.50
N TYR A 35 5.78 -1.48 -12.05
CA TYR A 35 4.43 -2.04 -12.16
C TYR A 35 4.31 -2.86 -13.43
N LYS A 36 3.69 -4.04 -13.37
CA LYS A 36 3.43 -4.93 -14.51
C LYS A 36 2.17 -4.52 -15.28
N GLY A 37 2.03 -3.24 -15.55
CA GLY A 37 0.86 -2.60 -16.11
C GLY A 37 0.31 -1.55 -15.17
N LYS A 38 -0.76 -0.85 -15.60
CA LYS A 38 -1.42 0.13 -14.74
C LYS A 38 -2.26 -0.58 -13.69
N PRO A 39 -2.19 -0.17 -12.40
CA PRO A 39 -3.08 -0.68 -11.38
C PRO A 39 -4.54 -0.44 -11.77
N GLN A 40 -5.38 -1.45 -11.57
CA GLN A 40 -6.78 -1.41 -11.95
C GLN A 40 -7.67 -1.32 -10.73
N ALA A 41 -8.61 -0.38 -10.77
CA ALA A 41 -9.60 -0.19 -9.74
C ALA A 41 -11.00 -0.41 -10.31
N GLU A 42 -11.83 -1.14 -9.59
CA GLU A 42 -13.23 -1.34 -9.90
C GLU A 42 -14.09 -1.30 -8.63
N GLY A 43 -15.28 -0.74 -8.75
CA GLY A 43 -16.18 -0.58 -7.62
C GLY A 43 -17.37 0.29 -7.97
N ARG A 44 -17.93 0.92 -6.95
CA ARG A 44 -19.04 1.87 -7.11
C ARG A 44 -18.94 3.01 -6.10
N VAL A 45 -19.54 4.14 -6.45
CA VAL A 45 -19.90 5.21 -5.52
C VAL A 45 -21.40 5.16 -5.33
N TYR A 46 -21.87 5.24 -4.10
CA TYR A 46 -23.30 5.21 -3.78
C TYR A 46 -23.65 6.23 -2.71
N ASN A 47 -24.91 6.64 -2.72
CA ASN A 47 -25.45 7.59 -1.73
C ASN A 47 -26.25 6.83 -0.68
N GLU A 48 -25.80 6.90 0.58
CA GLU A 48 -26.51 6.39 1.73
C GLU A 48 -26.93 7.54 2.65
N ALA A 49 -28.23 7.79 2.70
CA ALA A 49 -28.83 8.84 3.55
C ALA A 49 -28.24 10.25 3.35
N GLY A 50 -27.81 10.59 2.15
CA GLY A 50 -27.22 11.90 1.83
C GLY A 50 -25.69 11.97 1.97
N VAL A 51 -25.04 10.85 2.29
CA VAL A 51 -23.58 10.72 2.35
C VAL A 51 -23.12 9.83 1.20
N LEU A 52 -22.07 10.25 0.50
CA LEU A 52 -21.49 9.44 -0.57
C LEU A 52 -20.42 8.50 -0.01
N HIS A 53 -20.50 7.26 -0.41
CA HIS A 53 -19.54 6.22 -0.09
C HIS A 53 -18.94 5.64 -1.37
N MET A 54 -17.64 5.41 -1.36
CA MET A 54 -16.95 4.65 -2.40
C MET A 54 -16.57 3.29 -1.83
N GLU A 55 -16.92 2.23 -2.53
CA GLU A 55 -16.47 0.87 -2.23
C GLU A 55 -15.93 0.19 -3.48
N GLY A 56 -14.91 -0.63 -3.32
CA GLY A 56 -14.32 -1.35 -4.45
C GLY A 56 -13.02 -2.05 -4.10
N VAL A 57 -12.32 -2.47 -5.14
CA VAL A 57 -11.01 -3.13 -5.03
C VAL A 57 -10.05 -2.51 -6.04
N LEU A 58 -8.82 -2.27 -5.62
CA LEU A 58 -7.70 -1.91 -6.47
C LEU A 58 -6.71 -3.07 -6.49
N ARG A 59 -6.32 -3.48 -7.70
CA ARG A 59 -5.32 -4.53 -7.94
C ARG A 59 -4.10 -3.94 -8.63
N ALA A 60 -2.92 -4.23 -8.09
CA ALA A 60 -1.65 -3.87 -8.69
C ALA A 60 -0.70 -5.08 -8.72
N GLU A 61 -0.11 -5.35 -9.88
CA GLU A 61 0.96 -6.32 -10.04
C GLU A 61 2.29 -5.59 -10.16
N MET A 62 3.28 -6.02 -9.40
CA MET A 62 4.54 -5.28 -9.24
C MET A 62 5.74 -6.23 -9.25
N THR A 63 6.87 -5.73 -9.73
CA THR A 63 8.19 -6.32 -9.48
C THR A 63 8.84 -5.52 -8.34
N CYS A 64 9.14 -6.20 -7.25
CA CYS A 64 9.67 -5.60 -6.02
C CYS A 64 11.08 -6.08 -5.71
N ILE A 65 11.81 -5.29 -4.92
CA ILE A 65 13.10 -5.68 -4.32
C ILE A 65 12.86 -6.04 -2.86
N CYS A 66 13.35 -7.20 -2.46
CA CYS A 66 13.25 -7.62 -1.06
C CYS A 66 14.13 -6.76 -0.16
N ASP A 67 13.54 -6.11 0.84
CA ASP A 67 14.25 -5.22 1.78
C ASP A 67 15.28 -5.95 2.67
N ARG A 68 15.20 -7.29 2.76
CA ARG A 68 16.17 -8.09 3.53
C ARG A 68 17.32 -8.65 2.71
N CYS A 69 17.07 -9.11 1.49
CA CYS A 69 18.09 -9.83 0.71
C CYS A 69 18.40 -9.23 -0.64
N GLY A 70 17.72 -8.13 -1.04
CA GLY A 70 17.94 -7.45 -2.31
C GLY A 70 17.53 -8.24 -3.55
N THR A 71 16.85 -9.37 -3.40
CA THR A 71 16.42 -10.19 -4.55
C THR A 71 15.12 -9.61 -5.11
N GLU A 72 15.04 -9.53 -6.43
CA GLU A 72 13.80 -9.19 -7.13
C GLU A 72 12.77 -10.32 -7.01
N PHE A 73 11.51 -9.94 -6.84
CA PHE A 73 10.38 -10.86 -6.83
C PHE A 73 9.10 -10.19 -7.28
N ASP A 74 8.18 -10.98 -7.78
CA ASP A 74 6.87 -10.51 -8.19
C ASP A 74 5.92 -10.52 -7.00
N SER A 75 5.12 -9.47 -6.91
CA SER A 75 4.10 -9.29 -5.87
C SER A 75 2.81 -8.76 -6.47
N GLU A 76 1.70 -9.21 -5.92
CA GLU A 76 0.37 -8.68 -6.23
C GLU A 76 -0.17 -8.01 -4.96
N LYS A 77 -0.70 -6.80 -5.11
CA LYS A 77 -1.38 -6.07 -4.04
C LYS A 77 -2.85 -5.91 -4.37
N LEU A 78 -3.69 -6.25 -3.40
CA LEU A 78 -5.12 -5.98 -3.40
C LEU A 78 -5.44 -5.01 -2.29
N THR A 79 -5.90 -3.82 -2.65
CA THR A 79 -6.32 -2.78 -1.69
C THR A 79 -7.84 -2.67 -1.72
N GLN A 80 -8.47 -2.73 -0.55
CA GLN A 80 -9.89 -2.42 -0.41
C GLN A 80 -10.07 -0.91 -0.50
N LEU A 81 -10.94 -0.50 -1.40
CA LEU A 81 -11.33 0.89 -1.53
C LEU A 81 -12.58 1.10 -0.67
N ASP A 82 -12.43 1.79 0.44
CA ASP A 82 -13.51 2.19 1.33
C ASP A 82 -13.28 3.64 1.74
N ALA A 83 -14.15 4.53 1.28
CA ALA A 83 -14.02 5.96 1.55
C ALA A 83 -15.38 6.61 1.68
N THR A 84 -15.49 7.53 2.64
CA THR A 84 -16.63 8.43 2.76
C THR A 84 -16.27 9.77 2.12
N ILE A 85 -17.16 10.27 1.26
CA ILE A 85 -16.98 11.47 0.48
C ILE A 85 -18.02 12.50 0.94
N VAL A 86 -17.56 13.69 1.33
CA VAL A 86 -18.41 14.76 1.85
C VAL A 86 -18.33 16.02 0.99
N GLU A 87 -19.38 16.83 0.98
CA GLU A 87 -19.41 18.08 0.21
C GLU A 87 -18.55 19.20 0.81
N LYS A 88 -18.28 19.14 2.11
CA LYS A 88 -17.51 20.17 2.81
C LYS A 88 -16.62 19.53 3.89
N GLU A 89 -15.41 20.07 3.98
CA GLU A 89 -14.50 19.74 5.06
C GLU A 89 -15.12 20.13 6.42
N THR A 90 -15.09 19.19 7.36
CA THR A 90 -15.51 19.43 8.75
C THR A 90 -14.30 19.24 9.64
N GLU A 91 -14.09 20.17 10.59
CA GLU A 91 -12.97 20.09 11.55
C GLU A 91 -12.99 18.81 12.40
N GLU A 92 -14.14 18.13 12.47
CA GLU A 92 -14.34 16.94 13.30
C GLU A 92 -13.82 15.63 12.66
N ASN A 93 -13.63 15.59 11.33
CA ASN A 93 -13.21 14.38 10.61
C ASN A 93 -12.25 14.68 9.47
N PRO A 94 -10.93 14.78 9.75
CA PRO A 94 -9.92 15.04 8.72
C PRO A 94 -9.67 13.85 7.76
N GLU A 95 -10.26 12.69 8.03
CA GLU A 95 -10.12 11.47 7.21
C GLU A 95 -11.14 11.38 6.05
N LEU A 96 -12.04 12.36 5.95
CA LEU A 96 -13.06 12.39 4.91
C LEU A 96 -12.51 13.03 3.64
N PHE A 97 -12.85 12.45 2.50
CA PHE A 97 -12.55 13.06 1.22
C PHE A 97 -13.60 14.11 0.87
N VAL A 98 -13.15 15.28 0.41
CA VAL A 98 -14.02 16.41 0.07
C VAL A 98 -14.34 16.42 -1.40
N LEU A 99 -15.61 16.60 -1.74
CA LEU A 99 -16.05 16.86 -3.12
C LEU A 99 -15.55 18.21 -3.61
N ASP A 100 -14.82 18.23 -4.73
CA ASP A 100 -14.50 19.46 -5.44
C ASP A 100 -15.51 19.66 -6.57
N GLY A 101 -16.64 20.26 -6.24
CA GLY A 101 -17.75 20.49 -7.17
C GLY A 101 -18.57 19.22 -7.49
N ASP A 102 -19.17 19.19 -8.69
CA ASP A 102 -20.04 18.10 -9.16
C ASP A 102 -19.24 16.90 -9.73
N GLU A 103 -17.94 17.07 -9.94
CA GLU A 103 -17.04 16.07 -10.49
C GLU A 103 -15.92 15.80 -9.49
N ASN A 104 -15.79 14.57 -9.04
CA ASN A 104 -14.69 14.18 -8.17
C ASN A 104 -13.58 13.51 -8.96
N ASP A 105 -12.33 13.89 -8.65
CA ASP A 105 -11.17 13.16 -9.13
C ASP A 105 -10.93 11.95 -8.21
N LEU A 106 -11.66 10.87 -8.49
CA LEU A 106 -11.51 9.63 -7.75
C LEU A 106 -10.10 9.03 -7.84
N ASP A 107 -9.24 9.54 -8.74
CA ASP A 107 -7.85 9.06 -8.85
C ASP A 107 -7.04 9.47 -7.62
N GLU A 108 -7.33 10.64 -7.04
CA GLU A 108 -6.69 11.08 -5.81
C GLU A 108 -7.08 10.21 -4.62
N ILE A 109 -8.38 9.94 -4.44
CA ILE A 109 -8.88 9.08 -3.36
C ILE A 109 -8.28 7.70 -3.45
N ARG A 110 -8.34 7.07 -4.63
CA ARG A 110 -7.81 5.72 -4.87
C ARG A 110 -6.30 5.64 -4.67
N SER A 111 -5.56 6.63 -5.16
CA SER A 111 -4.11 6.70 -4.97
C SER A 111 -3.75 6.83 -3.50
N THR A 112 -4.48 7.67 -2.76
CA THR A 112 -4.28 7.86 -1.31
C THR A 112 -4.55 6.57 -0.55
N LEU A 113 -5.68 5.89 -0.81
CA LEU A 113 -6.01 4.61 -0.16
C LEU A 113 -4.98 3.53 -0.48
N PHE A 114 -4.49 3.46 -1.74
CA PHE A 114 -3.44 2.53 -2.13
C PHE A 114 -2.13 2.80 -1.39
N ILE A 115 -1.73 4.07 -1.27
CA ILE A 115 -0.50 4.47 -0.56
C ILE A 115 -0.60 4.13 0.93
N LEU A 116 -1.75 4.40 1.55
CA LEU A 116 -1.96 4.13 2.98
C LEU A 116 -2.00 2.63 3.31
N ASP A 117 -2.49 1.79 2.37
CA ASP A 117 -2.58 0.34 2.53
C ASP A 117 -1.29 -0.39 2.08
N MET A 118 -0.28 0.34 1.59
CA MET A 118 0.95 -0.29 1.12
C MET A 118 1.80 -0.81 2.29
N GLU A 119 2.43 -1.97 2.08
CA GLU A 119 3.32 -2.58 3.06
C GLU A 119 4.53 -1.69 3.33
N THR A 120 4.91 -1.56 4.61
CA THR A 120 6.13 -0.86 5.02
C THR A 120 7.40 -1.67 4.73
N LYS A 121 7.28 -2.97 4.42
CA LYS A 121 8.38 -3.87 4.08
C LYS A 121 7.99 -4.85 3.00
N PHE A 122 8.79 -4.90 1.95
CA PHE A 122 8.65 -5.85 0.88
C PHE A 122 9.60 -7.03 1.10
N LEU A 123 9.04 -8.22 1.29
CA LEU A 123 9.81 -9.43 1.55
C LEU A 123 9.50 -10.48 0.48
N CYS A 124 10.55 -11.05 -0.13
CA CYS A 124 10.37 -12.11 -1.13
C CYS A 124 9.70 -13.37 -0.54
N ARG A 125 9.77 -13.54 0.80
CA ARG A 125 9.11 -14.57 1.60
C ARG A 125 9.18 -14.20 3.07
N GLU A 126 8.25 -14.67 3.88
CA GLU A 126 8.15 -14.35 5.32
C GLU A 126 9.40 -14.76 6.10
N ASP A 127 9.95 -15.93 5.79
CA ASP A 127 11.15 -16.51 6.41
C ASP A 127 12.47 -16.05 5.78
N CYS A 128 12.47 -14.95 5.00
CA CYS A 128 13.66 -14.44 4.34
C CYS A 128 14.79 -14.17 5.35
N LYS A 129 15.94 -14.86 5.17
CA LYS A 129 17.10 -14.77 6.04
C LYS A 129 17.97 -13.53 5.79
N GLY A 130 17.71 -12.81 4.70
CA GLY A 130 18.44 -11.60 4.36
C GLY A 130 19.86 -11.84 3.89
N LEU A 131 20.68 -10.79 4.00
CA LEU A 131 22.11 -10.80 3.70
C LEU A 131 22.92 -10.96 4.98
N CYS A 132 24.05 -11.60 4.86
CA CYS A 132 25.06 -11.63 5.94
C CYS A 132 25.59 -10.21 6.18
N SER A 133 25.52 -9.71 7.40
CA SER A 133 26.01 -8.38 7.78
C SER A 133 27.52 -8.18 7.59
N THR A 134 28.31 -9.27 7.53
CA THR A 134 29.76 -9.24 7.41
C THR A 134 30.24 -9.32 5.95
N CYS A 135 29.66 -10.22 5.14
CA CYS A 135 30.15 -10.46 3.79
C CYS A 135 29.12 -10.21 2.68
N GLY A 136 27.89 -9.81 3.00
CA GLY A 136 26.83 -9.54 2.03
C GLY A 136 26.26 -10.78 1.34
N LYS A 137 26.69 -12.00 1.69
CA LYS A 137 26.16 -13.23 1.07
C LYS A 137 24.67 -13.38 1.40
N ASN A 138 23.87 -13.71 0.38
CA ASN A 138 22.45 -14.02 0.57
C ASN A 138 22.32 -15.35 1.35
N LEU A 139 21.81 -15.24 2.58
CA LEU A 139 21.66 -16.38 3.50
C LEU A 139 20.54 -17.33 3.12
N ASN A 140 19.68 -16.92 2.19
CA ASN A 140 18.65 -17.81 1.64
C ASN A 140 19.26 -18.87 0.70
N LEU A 141 20.44 -18.61 0.14
CA LEU A 141 21.18 -19.52 -0.74
C LEU A 141 22.12 -20.46 0.03
N GLY A 142 22.14 -20.36 1.35
CA GLY A 142 22.94 -21.19 2.22
C GLY A 142 23.78 -20.37 3.21
N PRO A 143 24.29 -21.01 4.26
CA PRO A 143 25.07 -20.35 5.30
C PRO A 143 26.38 -19.77 4.73
N CYS A 144 26.86 -18.70 5.36
CA CYS A 144 28.20 -18.18 5.14
C CYS A 144 29.13 -18.67 6.26
N GLY A 145 30.46 -18.68 6.02
CA GLY A 145 31.47 -19.04 7.01
C GLY A 145 31.82 -17.91 8.00
N CYS A 146 31.13 -16.79 7.95
CA CYS A 146 31.40 -15.65 8.81
C CYS A 146 30.93 -15.92 10.25
N ARG A 147 31.77 -15.58 11.22
CA ARG A 147 31.37 -15.53 12.63
C ARG A 147 30.62 -14.21 12.88
N LYS A 148 29.51 -14.25 13.61
CA LYS A 148 28.85 -13.04 14.09
C LYS A 148 29.83 -12.30 15.00
N GLN A 149 30.23 -11.11 14.61
CA GLN A 149 30.95 -10.21 15.50
C GLN A 149 29.90 -9.56 16.41
N ILE A 150 30.00 -9.84 17.69
CA ILE A 150 29.17 -9.17 18.69
C ILE A 150 29.77 -7.80 18.92
N ASP A 151 28.96 -6.74 18.82
CA ASP A 151 29.42 -5.40 19.16
C ASP A 151 29.91 -5.40 20.62
N PRO A 152 31.16 -4.94 20.90
CA PRO A 152 31.72 -4.95 22.26
C PRO A 152 30.83 -4.29 23.31
N ARG A 153 29.97 -3.34 22.89
CA ARG A 153 29.02 -2.67 23.79
C ARG A 153 27.94 -3.61 24.31
N PHE A 154 27.64 -4.69 23.59
CA PHE A 154 26.65 -5.70 23.98
C PHE A 154 27.26 -6.96 24.57
N ALA A 155 28.60 -7.06 24.66
CA ALA A 155 29.28 -8.23 25.21
C ALA A 155 28.86 -8.55 26.67
N VAL A 156 28.48 -7.54 27.46
CA VAL A 156 27.98 -7.72 28.83
C VAL A 156 26.60 -8.40 28.83
N LEU A 157 25.79 -8.21 27.81
CA LEU A 157 24.46 -8.84 27.71
C LEU A 157 24.57 -10.35 27.38
N GLU A 158 25.61 -10.75 26.66
CA GLU A 158 25.90 -12.17 26.36
C GLU A 158 26.10 -12.98 27.64
N GLN A 159 26.75 -12.40 28.63
CA GLN A 159 26.97 -13.05 29.96
C GLN A 159 25.66 -13.30 30.74
N LEU A 160 24.57 -12.64 30.35
CA LEU A 160 23.26 -12.87 30.97
C LEU A 160 22.51 -14.02 30.32
N LEU A 161 22.82 -14.38 29.06
CA LEU A 161 22.20 -15.48 28.32
C LEU A 161 22.84 -16.83 28.66
N ASP A 162 24.11 -16.83 29.10
CA ASP A 162 24.86 -18.06 29.50
C ASP A 162 24.58 -18.53 30.91
N LYS A 163 23.59 -17.97 31.62
CA LYS A 163 23.23 -18.28 33.01
C LYS A 163 21.95 -19.13 33.17
N GLU A 164 21.58 -19.94 32.16
CA GLU A 164 20.58 -21.01 32.30
C GLU A 164 21.23 -22.39 32.24
#